data_93cd77bc0e4e2a64cbc5534b7eed1c3f
#
_entry.id   93cd77bc0e4e2a64cbc5534b7eed1c3f
#
_cell.length_a   1.000
_cell.length_b   1.000
_cell.length_c   1.000
_cell.angle_alpha   90.00
_cell.angle_beta   90.00
_cell.angle_gamma   90.00
#
_symmetry.space_group_name_H-M   'P 1'
#
loop_
_entity.id
_entity.type
_entity.pdbx_description
1 polymer ?
#
loop_
_entity_poly.entity_id
_entity_poly.type
_entity_poly.pdbx_seq_one_letter_code
_entity_poly.pdbx_strand_id
1 'polypeptide(L)'
;MIKKHIAFTFLLVSTLIANAQLLQEKNNFIKQDTLRGSITPERQWWDLTYYHLDIEVKPEEKFISGTNTIQYKVLKPHQVMQIDLQEPMKITKVTQNGKVLTIQRNGNAFFITLDEQNTGDVNSVVVHYEGHPREAVNAPWDGGFSWKKDKNGKHFIATSCQGLGASVWWPNKDHMYDEADSMDISVTIPKGLMNVSNGRLKNTEEHDKTITTHWTVKNPINNYGVNVNIGD
;
A
#
# COMPACT_ATOMS: atom_id res chain seq x y z
N MET A 1 -38.82 -13.86 -46.71
CA MET A 1 -37.35 -13.71 -46.94
C MET A 1 -36.76 -12.48 -46.27
N ILE A 2 -37.43 -11.35 -46.23
CA ILE A 2 -36.90 -10.08 -45.66
C ILE A 2 -36.53 -10.18 -44.15
N LYS A 3 -37.30 -10.89 -43.33
CA LYS A 3 -37.02 -11.04 -41.87
C LYS A 3 -35.72 -11.79 -41.57
N LYS A 4 -35.27 -12.72 -42.40
CA LYS A 4 -34.02 -13.47 -42.21
C LYS A 4 -32.79 -12.62 -42.54
N HIS A 5 -32.89 -11.69 -43.49
CA HIS A 5 -31.79 -10.82 -43.83
C HIS A 5 -31.55 -9.72 -42.79
N ILE A 6 -32.62 -9.20 -42.16
CA ILE A 6 -32.54 -8.21 -41.11
C ILE A 6 -31.83 -8.81 -39.86
N ALA A 7 -32.15 -10.05 -39.49
CA ALA A 7 -31.50 -10.73 -38.36
C ALA A 7 -30.01 -10.98 -38.61
N PHE A 8 -29.62 -11.31 -39.85
CA PHE A 8 -28.21 -11.54 -40.21
C PHE A 8 -27.41 -10.23 -40.23
N THR A 9 -28.01 -9.14 -40.70
CA THR A 9 -27.38 -7.81 -40.69
C THR A 9 -27.17 -7.30 -39.26
N PHE A 10 -28.13 -7.55 -38.35
CA PHE A 10 -28.00 -7.17 -36.95
C PHE A 10 -26.90 -7.96 -36.24
N LEU A 11 -26.75 -9.24 -36.56
CA LEU A 11 -25.68 -10.08 -36.02
C LEU A 11 -24.30 -9.65 -36.51
N LEU A 12 -24.17 -9.22 -37.77
CA LEU A 12 -22.91 -8.73 -38.33
C LEU A 12 -22.48 -7.38 -37.71
N VAL A 13 -23.43 -6.50 -37.44
CA VAL A 13 -23.17 -5.20 -36.80
C VAL A 13 -22.77 -5.37 -35.33
N SER A 14 -23.38 -6.32 -34.61
CA SER A 14 -23.01 -6.60 -33.21
C SER A 14 -21.60 -7.18 -33.08
N THR A 15 -21.12 -7.98 -34.02
CA THR A 15 -19.75 -8.50 -34.05
C THR A 15 -18.70 -7.43 -34.38
N LEU A 16 -19.06 -6.43 -35.18
CA LEU A 16 -18.17 -5.28 -35.47
C LEU A 16 -17.99 -4.36 -34.22
N ILE A 17 -19.04 -4.17 -33.44
CA ILE A 17 -18.98 -3.37 -32.21
C ILE A 17 -18.15 -4.10 -31.12
N ALA A 18 -18.23 -5.43 -31.02
CA ALA A 18 -17.45 -6.20 -30.06
C ALA A 18 -15.92 -6.14 -30.34
N ASN A 19 -15.51 -5.98 -31.60
CA ASN A 19 -14.10 -5.85 -31.96
C ASN A 19 -13.56 -4.41 -31.73
N ALA A 20 -14.42 -3.39 -31.68
CA ALA A 20 -14.00 -2.01 -31.45
C ALA A 20 -13.49 -1.78 -30.01
N GLN A 21 -13.86 -2.65 -29.06
CA GLN A 21 -13.35 -2.57 -27.68
C GLN A 21 -11.92 -3.10 -27.51
N LEU A 22 -11.36 -3.79 -28.52
CA LEU A 22 -9.98 -4.30 -28.52
C LEU A 22 -8.96 -3.29 -29.07
N LEU A 23 -9.40 -2.15 -29.56
CA LEU A 23 -8.55 -1.06 -30.03
C LEU A 23 -8.40 0.04 -28.96
N GLN A 24 -8.17 -0.33 -27.70
CA GLN A 24 -7.70 0.64 -26.73
C GLN A 24 -6.33 1.16 -27.17
N GLU A 25 -6.17 2.47 -27.14
CA GLU A 25 -4.90 3.12 -27.40
C GLU A 25 -3.79 2.41 -26.62
N LYS A 26 -2.73 2.07 -27.35
CA LYS A 26 -1.54 1.47 -26.76
C LYS A 26 -0.95 2.49 -25.80
N ASN A 27 -1.23 2.37 -24.50
CA ASN A 27 -0.61 3.23 -23.50
C ASN A 27 0.91 3.12 -23.63
N ASN A 28 1.56 4.24 -23.89
CA ASN A 28 3.01 4.27 -23.87
C ASN A 28 3.48 4.11 -22.43
N PHE A 29 4.17 3.02 -22.12
CA PHE A 29 4.79 2.83 -20.81
C PHE A 29 5.84 3.90 -20.57
N ILE A 30 5.76 4.53 -19.41
CA ILE A 30 6.74 5.52 -18.94
C ILE A 30 7.68 4.90 -17.89
N LYS A 31 8.72 5.62 -17.53
CA LYS A 31 9.67 5.17 -16.51
C LYS A 31 9.01 4.80 -15.17
N GLN A 32 7.95 5.52 -14.78
CA GLN A 32 7.24 5.23 -13.53
C GLN A 32 6.51 3.88 -13.56
N ASP A 33 5.97 3.48 -14.72
CA ASP A 33 5.36 2.16 -14.90
C ASP A 33 6.41 1.05 -14.75
N THR A 34 7.61 1.28 -15.30
CA THR A 34 8.73 0.36 -15.13
C THR A 34 9.16 0.25 -13.67
N LEU A 35 9.33 1.38 -12.98
CA LEU A 35 9.70 1.38 -11.56
C LEU A 35 8.67 0.70 -10.67
N ARG A 36 7.39 0.85 -10.99
CA ARG A 36 6.30 0.21 -10.26
C ARG A 36 6.18 -1.28 -10.59
N GLY A 37 6.18 -1.65 -11.87
CA GLY A 37 5.78 -2.97 -12.36
C GLY A 37 6.92 -3.97 -12.55
N SER A 38 8.20 -3.60 -12.34
CA SER A 38 9.32 -4.50 -12.55
C SER A 38 10.08 -4.82 -11.27
N ILE A 39 10.74 -5.98 -11.28
CA ILE A 39 11.71 -6.36 -10.26
C ILE A 39 13.02 -5.65 -10.60
N THR A 40 13.16 -4.42 -10.10
CA THR A 40 14.38 -3.61 -10.30
C THR A 40 15.58 -4.24 -9.59
N PRO A 41 16.83 -3.89 -9.97
CA PRO A 41 18.01 -4.30 -9.22
C PRO A 41 17.92 -3.95 -7.74
N GLU A 42 17.27 -2.84 -7.39
CA GLU A 42 17.11 -2.32 -6.03
C GLU A 42 16.03 -3.06 -5.23
N ARG A 43 15.19 -3.88 -5.88
CA ARG A 43 14.22 -4.77 -5.23
C ARG A 43 14.69 -6.21 -5.13
N GLN A 44 15.43 -6.72 -6.12
CA GLN A 44 15.71 -8.18 -6.27
C GLN A 44 16.79 -8.71 -5.31
N TRP A 45 17.55 -7.86 -4.62
CA TRP A 45 18.68 -8.26 -3.78
C TRP A 45 18.30 -8.63 -2.35
N TRP A 46 17.08 -8.34 -1.95
CA TRP A 46 16.55 -8.57 -0.62
C TRP A 46 15.18 -9.26 -0.68
N ASP A 47 14.95 -10.12 0.29
CA ASP A 47 13.74 -10.88 0.53
C ASP A 47 13.01 -10.28 1.72
N LEU A 48 11.75 -9.95 1.53
CA LEU A 48 10.93 -9.35 2.58
C LEU A 48 10.46 -10.44 3.56
N THR A 49 10.78 -10.29 4.84
CA THR A 49 10.39 -11.28 5.85
C THR A 49 9.32 -10.77 6.80
N TYR A 50 9.32 -9.48 7.14
CA TYR A 50 8.37 -8.95 8.10
C TYR A 50 8.15 -7.45 7.95
N TYR A 51 6.93 -7.03 8.28
CA TYR A 51 6.57 -5.63 8.49
C TYR A 51 6.06 -5.40 9.92
N HIS A 52 6.39 -4.26 10.50
CA HIS A 52 5.62 -3.67 11.59
C HIS A 52 5.14 -2.29 11.15
N LEU A 53 3.89 -2.21 10.81
CA LEU A 53 3.21 -0.97 10.47
C LEU A 53 2.62 -0.36 11.73
N ASP A 54 3.12 0.79 12.15
CA ASP A 54 2.66 1.54 13.32
C ASP A 54 2.19 2.91 12.86
N ILE A 55 0.88 3.20 12.97
CA ILE A 55 0.28 4.42 12.46
C ILE A 55 -0.65 5.09 13.45
N GLU A 56 -0.64 6.41 13.45
CA GLU A 56 -1.66 7.25 14.05
C GLU A 56 -2.59 7.78 12.95
N VAL A 57 -3.90 7.63 13.16
CA VAL A 57 -4.94 8.14 12.26
C VAL A 57 -5.66 9.29 12.93
N LYS A 58 -5.65 10.47 12.29
CA LYS A 58 -6.32 11.70 12.74
C LYS A 58 -7.53 12.00 11.85
N PRO A 59 -8.72 11.52 12.21
CA PRO A 59 -9.89 11.59 11.36
C PRO A 59 -10.33 12.99 10.96
N GLU A 60 -10.29 13.93 11.91
CA GLU A 60 -10.73 15.31 11.67
C GLU A 60 -9.79 16.05 10.71
N GLU A 61 -8.53 15.69 10.71
CA GLU A 61 -7.51 16.26 9.83
C GLU A 61 -7.40 15.48 8.51
N LYS A 62 -8.01 14.30 8.39
CA LYS A 62 -7.80 13.33 7.31
C LYS A 62 -6.31 13.04 7.09
N PHE A 63 -5.58 12.91 8.16
CA PHE A 63 -4.13 12.80 8.18
C PHE A 63 -3.70 11.49 8.84
N ILE A 64 -2.62 10.91 8.34
CA ILE A 64 -1.96 9.77 8.96
C ILE A 64 -0.47 10.05 9.11
N SER A 65 0.14 9.52 10.16
CA SER A 65 1.58 9.52 10.38
C SER A 65 2.00 8.25 11.07
N GLY A 66 3.26 7.84 10.90
CA GLY A 66 3.74 6.65 11.57
C GLY A 66 5.05 6.13 11.02
N THR A 67 5.26 4.84 11.26
CA THR A 67 6.46 4.12 10.81
C THR A 67 6.06 2.79 10.16
N ASN A 68 6.89 2.33 9.24
CA ASN A 68 6.94 0.93 8.84
C ASN A 68 8.34 0.39 9.06
N THR A 69 8.48 -0.58 9.96
CA THR A 69 9.70 -1.36 10.11
C THR A 69 9.67 -2.47 9.07
N ILE A 70 10.66 -2.48 8.19
CA ILE A 70 10.82 -3.47 7.11
C ILE A 70 11.99 -4.38 7.50
N GLN A 71 11.72 -5.62 7.84
CA GLN A 71 12.76 -6.64 8.04
C GLN A 71 12.95 -7.42 6.75
N TYR A 72 14.19 -7.68 6.42
CA TYR A 72 14.55 -8.34 5.17
C TYR A 72 15.80 -9.22 5.32
N LYS A 73 15.87 -10.25 4.48
CA LYS A 73 17.05 -11.09 4.32
C LYS A 73 17.81 -10.65 3.08
N VAL A 74 19.11 -10.51 3.22
CA VAL A 74 20.01 -10.18 2.09
C VAL A 74 20.25 -11.40 1.22
N LEU A 75 19.83 -11.34 -0.04
CA LEU A 75 20.00 -12.43 -1.01
C LEU A 75 21.34 -12.34 -1.77
N LYS A 76 21.79 -11.10 -2.02
CA LYS A 76 23.06 -10.80 -2.68
C LYS A 76 23.54 -9.39 -2.30
N PRO A 77 24.85 -9.11 -2.34
CA PRO A 77 25.38 -7.78 -1.98
C PRO A 77 24.76 -6.69 -2.84
N HIS A 78 24.21 -5.67 -2.20
CA HIS A 78 23.73 -4.44 -2.83
C HIS A 78 23.52 -3.40 -1.74
N GLN A 79 23.49 -2.11 -2.09
CA GLN A 79 23.40 -1.03 -1.12
C GLN A 79 22.24 -0.07 -1.36
N VAL A 80 21.48 -0.24 -2.42
CA VAL A 80 20.32 0.60 -2.69
C VAL A 80 19.05 -0.23 -2.62
N MET A 81 18.14 0.17 -1.73
CA MET A 81 16.84 -0.45 -1.54
C MET A 81 15.75 0.43 -2.16
N GLN A 82 14.90 -0.16 -2.99
CA GLN A 82 13.70 0.50 -3.47
C GLN A 82 12.51 0.13 -2.59
N ILE A 83 11.79 1.15 -2.12
CA ILE A 83 10.43 1.05 -1.56
C ILE A 83 9.53 2.07 -2.26
N ASP A 84 8.23 1.89 -2.13
CA ASP A 84 7.25 2.67 -2.85
C ASP A 84 6.29 3.37 -1.89
N LEU A 85 5.98 4.63 -2.18
CA LEU A 85 4.95 5.43 -1.52
C LEU A 85 4.45 6.51 -2.47
N GLN A 86 3.15 6.52 -2.74
CA GLN A 86 2.56 7.43 -3.72
C GLN A 86 2.30 8.81 -3.12
N GLU A 87 2.33 9.81 -3.98
CA GLU A 87 1.84 11.14 -3.61
C GLU A 87 0.34 11.09 -3.24
N PRO A 88 -0.10 11.91 -2.28
CA PRO A 88 0.63 13.02 -1.63
C PRO A 88 1.40 12.62 -0.36
N MET A 89 1.53 11.32 -0.06
CA MET A 89 2.27 10.83 1.10
C MET A 89 3.77 11.11 0.99
N LYS A 90 4.45 11.27 2.13
CA LYS A 90 5.87 11.61 2.20
C LYS A 90 6.61 10.68 3.16
N ILE A 91 7.79 10.21 2.74
CA ILE A 91 8.76 9.63 3.65
C ILE A 91 9.58 10.80 4.23
N THR A 92 9.56 10.93 5.54
CA THR A 92 10.26 12.01 6.24
C THR A 92 11.65 11.62 6.68
N LYS A 93 11.85 10.33 6.99
CA LYS A 93 13.13 9.80 7.46
C LYS A 93 13.17 8.29 7.28
N VAL A 94 14.35 7.75 6.99
CA VAL A 94 14.63 6.30 7.10
C VAL A 94 15.84 6.11 8.01
N THR A 95 15.76 5.11 8.88
CA THR A 95 16.88 4.76 9.79
C THR A 95 17.21 3.28 9.73
N GLN A 96 18.49 2.96 9.91
CA GLN A 96 18.98 1.61 10.17
C GLN A 96 19.96 1.67 11.33
N ASN A 97 19.79 0.84 12.35
CA ASN A 97 20.64 0.80 13.54
C ASN A 97 20.82 2.19 14.22
N GLY A 98 19.77 3.01 14.22
CA GLY A 98 19.80 4.38 14.76
C GLY A 98 20.42 5.44 13.84
N LYS A 99 21.06 5.05 12.75
CA LYS A 99 21.66 5.96 11.75
C LYS A 99 20.60 6.40 10.74
N VAL A 100 20.54 7.71 10.45
CA VAL A 100 19.69 8.25 9.39
C VAL A 100 20.33 7.97 8.03
N LEU A 101 19.53 7.44 7.11
CA LEU A 101 19.95 7.05 5.77
C LEU A 101 19.62 8.11 4.73
N THR A 102 20.38 8.12 3.64
CA THR A 102 20.11 8.96 2.47
C THR A 102 18.96 8.38 1.67
N ILE A 103 18.01 9.25 1.28
CA ILE A 103 16.81 8.90 0.52
C ILE A 103 16.77 9.75 -0.75
N GLN A 104 16.47 9.12 -1.88
CA GLN A 104 16.20 9.80 -3.15
C GLN A 104 14.82 9.40 -3.65
N ARG A 105 13.97 10.37 -3.98
CA ARG A 105 12.63 10.12 -4.54
C ARG A 105 12.66 10.26 -6.06
N ASN A 106 12.02 9.32 -6.75
CA ASN A 106 11.75 9.38 -8.18
C ASN A 106 10.27 9.00 -8.41
N GLY A 107 9.40 10.00 -8.48
CA GLY A 107 7.96 9.78 -8.51
C GLY A 107 7.45 9.08 -7.24
N ASN A 108 6.90 7.89 -7.40
CA ASN A 108 6.38 7.08 -6.29
C ASN A 108 7.41 6.07 -5.73
N ALA A 109 8.58 5.96 -6.35
CA ALA A 109 9.67 5.12 -5.86
C ALA A 109 10.67 5.93 -5.02
N PHE A 110 11.12 5.34 -3.92
CA PHE A 110 12.15 5.87 -3.04
C PHE A 110 13.34 4.92 -3.02
N PHE A 111 14.52 5.47 -3.21
CA PHE A 111 15.78 4.75 -3.20
C PHE A 111 16.55 5.11 -1.93
N ILE A 112 16.77 4.11 -1.08
CA ILE A 112 17.42 4.24 0.22
C ILE A 112 18.83 3.71 0.08
N THR A 113 19.85 4.54 0.38
CA THR A 113 21.24 4.09 0.40
C THR A 113 21.57 3.53 1.77
N LEU A 114 21.87 2.23 1.82
CA LEU A 114 22.24 1.47 3.01
C LEU A 114 23.77 1.39 3.15
N ASP A 115 24.25 1.04 4.35
CA ASP A 115 25.61 0.57 4.53
C ASP A 115 25.80 -0.82 3.87
N GLU A 116 26.99 -1.37 3.91
CA GLU A 116 27.31 -2.67 3.31
C GLU A 116 26.36 -3.78 3.81
N GLN A 117 25.85 -4.59 2.88
CA GLN A 117 24.94 -5.69 3.14
C GLN A 117 25.58 -7.00 2.71
N ASN A 118 25.66 -7.97 3.62
CA ASN A 118 26.26 -9.29 3.33
C ASN A 118 25.18 -10.33 3.10
N THR A 119 25.37 -11.18 2.13
CA THR A 119 24.45 -12.28 1.79
C THR A 119 24.17 -13.16 3.00
N GLY A 120 22.90 -13.38 3.30
CA GLY A 120 22.41 -14.18 4.41
C GLY A 120 22.07 -13.38 5.67
N ASP A 121 22.53 -12.13 5.79
CA ASP A 121 22.17 -11.26 6.90
C ASP A 121 20.67 -10.99 6.91
N VAL A 122 20.12 -10.87 8.12
CA VAL A 122 18.75 -10.39 8.37
C VAL A 122 18.86 -9.01 9.01
N ASN A 123 18.38 -8.01 8.31
CA ASN A 123 18.45 -6.61 8.72
C ASN A 123 17.08 -5.96 8.73
N SER A 124 16.96 -4.76 9.28
CA SER A 124 15.73 -3.98 9.22
C SER A 124 16.03 -2.50 9.00
N VAL A 125 15.09 -1.83 8.34
CA VAL A 125 15.04 -0.36 8.26
C VAL A 125 13.72 0.11 8.84
N VAL A 126 13.72 1.31 9.43
CA VAL A 126 12.50 1.97 9.91
C VAL A 126 12.23 3.18 9.02
N VAL A 127 11.09 3.13 8.34
CA VAL A 127 10.63 4.17 7.42
C VAL A 127 9.59 5.02 8.15
N HIS A 128 9.88 6.30 8.37
CA HIS A 128 8.94 7.27 8.92
C HIS A 128 8.22 7.97 7.78
N TYR A 129 6.91 8.08 7.88
CA TYR A 129 6.09 8.68 6.83
C TYR A 129 4.86 9.39 7.40
N GLU A 130 4.32 10.30 6.60
CA GLU A 130 3.12 11.06 6.97
C GLU A 130 2.46 11.68 5.75
N GLY A 131 1.25 12.14 5.92
CA GLY A 131 0.54 12.94 4.92
C GLY A 131 -0.97 12.79 4.98
N HIS A 132 -1.61 13.42 4.01
CA HIS A 132 -3.03 13.27 3.74
C HIS A 132 -3.18 12.23 2.63
N PRO A 133 -3.52 10.97 2.95
CA PRO A 133 -3.62 9.94 1.92
C PRO A 133 -4.70 10.31 0.89
N ARG A 134 -4.48 9.88 -0.35
CA ARG A 134 -5.48 10.04 -1.40
C ARG A 134 -6.85 9.57 -0.93
N GLU A 135 -7.89 10.38 -1.16
CA GLU A 135 -9.27 9.96 -0.92
C GLU A 135 -9.77 9.07 -2.06
N ALA A 136 -10.35 7.93 -1.72
CA ALA A 136 -11.02 7.07 -2.69
C ALA A 136 -12.29 7.74 -3.21
N VAL A 137 -12.40 7.90 -4.53
CA VAL A 137 -13.57 8.53 -5.17
C VAL A 137 -14.75 7.56 -5.22
N ASN A 138 -14.48 6.31 -5.53
CA ASN A 138 -15.49 5.24 -5.69
C ASN A 138 -15.07 3.97 -4.94
N ALA A 139 -14.88 4.08 -3.62
CA ALA A 139 -14.51 2.94 -2.78
C ALA A 139 -15.58 1.82 -2.83
N PRO A 140 -15.19 0.54 -2.76
CA PRO A 140 -13.83 0.01 -2.65
C PRO A 140 -13.13 -0.17 -4.02
N TRP A 141 -13.76 0.23 -5.13
CA TRP A 141 -13.28 0.04 -6.51
C TRP A 141 -12.22 1.05 -6.95
N ASP A 142 -11.79 1.90 -6.01
CA ASP A 142 -10.77 2.92 -6.23
C ASP A 142 -9.88 3.02 -4.98
N GLY A 143 -8.56 3.09 -5.18
CA GLY A 143 -7.59 3.09 -4.08
C GLY A 143 -7.55 4.40 -3.30
N GLY A 144 -7.26 4.32 -2.01
CA GLY A 144 -7.15 5.43 -1.08
C GLY A 144 -7.91 5.22 0.23
N PHE A 145 -8.06 6.29 0.97
CA PHE A 145 -8.85 6.34 2.20
C PHE A 145 -10.28 6.79 1.94
N SER A 146 -11.23 6.14 2.59
CA SER A 146 -12.61 6.61 2.70
C SER A 146 -12.77 7.32 4.03
N TRP A 147 -12.96 8.63 4.01
CA TRP A 147 -13.21 9.46 5.18
C TRP A 147 -14.71 9.78 5.23
N LYS A 148 -15.50 8.87 5.76
CA LYS A 148 -16.96 9.01 5.83
C LYS A 148 -17.42 9.18 7.28
N LYS A 149 -18.68 9.52 7.45
CA LYS A 149 -19.40 9.48 8.72
C LYS A 149 -20.62 8.57 8.59
N ASP A 150 -20.95 7.87 9.66
CA ASP A 150 -22.15 7.07 9.74
C ASP A 150 -23.43 7.94 9.93
N LYS A 151 -24.58 7.31 10.05
CA LYS A 151 -25.87 8.01 10.26
C LYS A 151 -25.94 8.81 11.57
N ASN A 152 -25.07 8.50 12.54
CA ASN A 152 -24.98 9.18 13.84
C ASN A 152 -23.90 10.28 13.83
N GLY A 153 -23.25 10.52 12.70
CA GLY A 153 -22.16 11.48 12.55
C GLY A 153 -20.81 11.00 13.05
N LYS A 154 -20.68 9.71 13.42
CA LYS A 154 -19.41 9.12 13.84
C LYS A 154 -18.53 8.79 12.63
N HIS A 155 -17.23 8.88 12.80
CA HIS A 155 -16.29 8.54 11.74
C HIS A 155 -16.43 7.07 11.31
N PHE A 156 -16.40 6.87 10.00
CA PHE A 156 -16.28 5.57 9.34
C PHE A 156 -15.17 5.69 8.30
N ILE A 157 -14.05 5.02 8.56
CA ILE A 157 -12.82 5.12 7.76
C ILE A 157 -12.45 3.72 7.30
N ALA A 158 -12.10 3.60 6.04
CA ALA A 158 -11.63 2.35 5.45
C ALA A 158 -10.54 2.63 4.41
N THR A 159 -9.62 1.69 4.26
CA THR A 159 -8.59 1.73 3.21
C THR A 159 -8.97 0.84 2.04
N SER A 160 -8.53 1.22 0.86
CA SER A 160 -8.63 0.43 -0.37
C SER A 160 -7.35 0.59 -1.18
N CYS A 161 -6.93 -0.46 -1.90
CA CYS A 161 -5.74 -0.44 -2.76
C CYS A 161 -6.08 -0.64 -4.24
N GLN A 162 -7.37 -0.77 -4.60
CA GLN A 162 -7.83 -1.13 -5.94
C GLN A 162 -7.25 -0.22 -7.01
N GLY A 163 -6.63 -0.83 -8.03
CA GLY A 163 -6.01 -0.17 -9.17
C GLY A 163 -4.68 0.55 -8.88
N LEU A 164 -4.41 0.94 -7.62
CA LEU A 164 -3.27 1.77 -7.26
C LEU A 164 -2.16 1.02 -6.50
N GLY A 165 -2.46 -0.14 -5.88
CA GLY A 165 -1.51 -0.87 -5.04
C GLY A 165 -1.43 -0.33 -3.60
N ALA A 166 -0.69 -1.03 -2.76
CA ALA A 166 -0.59 -0.75 -1.33
C ALA A 166 0.13 0.56 -1.02
N SER A 167 1.07 0.95 -1.86
CA SER A 167 1.84 2.18 -1.72
C SER A 167 1.02 3.47 -1.81
N VAL A 168 -0.29 3.36 -2.11
CA VAL A 168 -1.21 4.50 -2.09
C VAL A 168 -1.33 5.15 -0.71
N TRP A 169 -1.05 4.42 0.40
CA TRP A 169 -1.20 4.96 1.73
C TRP A 169 -0.11 4.59 2.75
N TRP A 170 0.73 3.57 2.48
CA TRP A 170 1.83 3.20 3.36
C TRP A 170 3.07 2.77 2.58
N PRO A 171 4.30 3.03 3.08
CA PRO A 171 5.54 2.69 2.38
C PRO A 171 5.81 1.19 2.47
N ASN A 172 6.00 0.53 1.31
CA ASN A 172 6.25 -0.91 1.25
C ASN A 172 6.98 -1.30 -0.05
N LYS A 173 7.31 -2.58 -0.18
CA LYS A 173 7.79 -3.20 -1.42
C LYS A 173 6.57 -3.54 -2.27
N ASP A 174 6.04 -2.56 -3.01
CA ASP A 174 4.75 -2.69 -3.73
C ASP A 174 4.90 -3.49 -5.03
N HIS A 175 5.15 -4.78 -4.89
CA HIS A 175 5.26 -5.72 -6.01
C HIS A 175 4.79 -7.12 -5.60
N MET A 176 4.06 -7.80 -6.48
CA MET A 176 3.40 -9.09 -6.21
C MET A 176 4.35 -10.30 -6.10
N TYR A 177 5.65 -10.15 -6.41
CA TYR A 177 6.57 -11.29 -6.39
C TYR A 177 7.09 -11.61 -4.98
N ASP A 178 6.84 -10.74 -4.01
CA ASP A 178 7.39 -10.85 -2.66
C ASP A 178 6.33 -10.44 -1.63
N GLU A 179 6.11 -11.28 -0.64
CA GLU A 179 5.13 -11.07 0.43
C GLU A 179 5.83 -11.24 1.78
N ALA A 180 5.42 -10.46 2.77
CA ALA A 180 5.93 -10.65 4.13
C ALA A 180 5.46 -11.98 4.71
N ASP A 181 6.38 -12.74 5.35
CA ASP A 181 6.05 -13.99 6.04
C ASP A 181 5.08 -13.76 7.21
N SER A 182 5.18 -12.58 7.83
CA SER A 182 4.32 -12.14 8.93
C SER A 182 4.29 -10.63 9.03
N MET A 183 3.31 -10.09 9.79
CA MET A 183 3.16 -8.66 9.97
C MET A 183 2.53 -8.34 11.32
N ASP A 184 3.01 -7.30 11.97
CA ASP A 184 2.30 -6.63 13.06
C ASP A 184 1.76 -5.27 12.58
N ILE A 185 0.55 -4.92 13.03
CA ILE A 185 -0.12 -3.69 12.67
C ILE A 185 -0.60 -3.01 13.96
N SER A 186 -0.04 -1.86 14.27
CA SER A 186 -0.43 -1.02 15.39
C SER A 186 -1.17 0.21 14.87
N VAL A 187 -2.37 0.45 15.35
CA VAL A 187 -3.19 1.58 14.91
C VAL A 187 -3.67 2.40 16.10
N THR A 188 -3.22 3.64 16.16
CA THR A 188 -3.61 4.63 17.16
C THR A 188 -4.71 5.53 16.60
N ILE A 189 -5.83 5.63 17.32
CA ILE A 189 -7.03 6.38 16.93
C ILE A 189 -7.59 7.15 18.13
N PRO A 190 -8.44 8.16 17.95
CA PRO A 190 -9.16 8.82 19.03
C PRO A 190 -10.05 7.83 19.81
N LYS A 191 -10.14 8.00 21.14
CA LYS A 191 -11.08 7.25 21.97
C LYS A 191 -12.52 7.42 21.49
N GLY A 192 -13.34 6.36 21.65
CA GLY A 192 -14.71 6.31 21.17
C GLY A 192 -14.85 5.80 19.74
N LEU A 193 -13.73 5.41 19.12
CA LEU A 193 -13.67 4.67 17.87
C LEU A 193 -13.01 3.32 18.09
N MET A 194 -13.31 2.35 17.23
CA MET A 194 -12.71 1.02 17.19
C MET A 194 -11.98 0.85 15.87
N ASN A 195 -10.80 0.23 15.91
CA ASN A 195 -10.10 -0.20 14.72
C ASN A 195 -10.15 -1.72 14.57
N VAL A 196 -10.40 -2.17 13.34
CA VAL A 196 -10.25 -3.56 12.92
C VAL A 196 -9.27 -3.63 11.76
N SER A 197 -8.27 -4.49 11.88
CA SER A 197 -7.25 -4.70 10.86
C SER A 197 -7.05 -6.20 10.56
N ASN A 198 -6.00 -6.56 9.82
CA ASN A 198 -5.72 -7.94 9.46
C ASN A 198 -5.21 -8.77 10.65
N GLY A 199 -5.49 -10.07 10.60
CA GLY A 199 -4.97 -11.04 11.54
C GLY A 199 -5.78 -11.14 12.84
N ARG A 200 -5.10 -11.16 13.97
CA ARG A 200 -5.72 -11.31 15.30
C ARG A 200 -5.32 -10.15 16.19
N LEU A 201 -6.29 -9.59 16.89
CA LEU A 201 -6.05 -8.61 17.95
C LEU A 201 -5.20 -9.25 19.06
N LYS A 202 -4.05 -8.68 19.34
CA LYS A 202 -3.13 -9.12 20.42
C LYS A 202 -3.34 -8.34 21.69
N ASN A 203 -3.42 -7.03 21.56
CA ASN A 203 -3.46 -6.10 22.69
C ASN A 203 -4.18 -4.81 22.30
N THR A 204 -4.64 -4.11 23.30
CA THR A 204 -5.20 -2.76 23.20
C THR A 204 -4.62 -1.92 24.33
N GLU A 205 -4.09 -0.76 23.99
CA GLU A 205 -3.48 0.18 24.94
C GLU A 205 -4.28 1.48 24.96
N GLU A 206 -4.75 1.85 26.13
CA GLU A 206 -5.46 3.12 26.33
C GLU A 206 -4.49 4.22 26.77
N HIS A 207 -4.56 5.35 26.09
CA HIS A 207 -3.88 6.59 26.43
C HIS A 207 -4.89 7.64 26.90
N ASP A 208 -4.49 8.86 27.18
CA ASP A 208 -5.41 9.89 27.66
C ASP A 208 -6.56 10.16 26.65
N LYS A 209 -6.23 10.45 25.39
CA LYS A 209 -7.20 10.81 24.31
C LYS A 209 -7.30 9.80 23.19
N THR A 210 -6.43 8.81 23.17
CA THR A 210 -6.32 7.84 22.08
C THR A 210 -6.37 6.42 22.60
N ILE A 211 -6.54 5.48 21.68
CA ILE A 211 -6.45 4.05 21.91
C ILE A 211 -5.60 3.46 20.80
N THR A 212 -4.66 2.58 21.15
CA THR A 212 -3.85 1.82 20.19
C THR A 212 -4.26 0.37 20.21
N THR A 213 -4.56 -0.18 19.03
CA THR A 213 -4.84 -1.62 18.85
C THR A 213 -3.66 -2.27 18.15
N HIS A 214 -3.22 -3.43 18.65
CA HIS A 214 -2.12 -4.20 18.09
C HIS A 214 -2.64 -5.50 17.48
N TRP A 215 -2.46 -5.64 16.19
CA TRP A 215 -2.87 -6.81 15.42
C TRP A 215 -1.64 -7.59 14.95
N THR A 216 -1.77 -8.91 14.82
CA THR A 216 -0.68 -9.77 14.31
C THR A 216 -1.20 -10.72 13.24
N VAL A 217 -0.45 -10.79 12.15
CA VAL A 217 -0.63 -11.72 11.03
C VAL A 217 0.55 -12.68 11.02
N LYS A 218 0.30 -13.98 11.21
CA LYS A 218 1.34 -15.01 11.32
C LYS A 218 1.56 -15.82 10.04
N ASN A 219 0.77 -15.57 9.01
CA ASN A 219 0.90 -16.20 7.70
C ASN A 219 1.40 -15.16 6.70
N PRO A 220 1.97 -15.58 5.56
CA PRO A 220 2.27 -14.65 4.48
C PRO A 220 1.07 -13.77 4.15
N ILE A 221 1.32 -12.49 3.99
CA ILE A 221 0.30 -11.49 3.70
C ILE A 221 0.75 -10.59 2.55
N ASN A 222 -0.10 -10.51 1.56
CA ASN A 222 0.04 -9.62 0.43
C ASN A 222 -0.17 -8.17 0.87
N ASN A 223 0.72 -7.28 0.45
CA ASN A 223 0.66 -5.85 0.78
C ASN A 223 -0.69 -5.21 0.43
N TYR A 224 -1.25 -5.59 -0.71
CA TYR A 224 -2.56 -5.12 -1.19
C TYR A 224 -3.70 -5.44 -0.22
N GLY A 225 -3.61 -6.55 0.50
CA GLY A 225 -4.60 -6.99 1.47
C GLY A 225 -4.53 -6.28 2.83
N VAL A 226 -3.48 -5.51 3.10
CA VAL A 226 -3.33 -4.79 4.37
C VAL A 226 -4.34 -3.65 4.44
N ASN A 227 -5.15 -3.65 5.49
CA ASN A 227 -6.23 -2.68 5.63
C ASN A 227 -6.37 -2.14 7.06
N VAL A 228 -6.98 -0.96 7.14
CA VAL A 228 -7.40 -0.31 8.37
C VAL A 228 -8.86 0.09 8.22
N ASN A 229 -9.70 -0.41 9.13
CA ASN A 229 -11.12 -0.08 9.19
C ASN A 229 -11.40 0.51 10.56
N ILE A 230 -11.95 1.71 10.61
CA ILE A 230 -12.23 2.44 11.85
C ILE A 230 -13.68 2.88 11.85
N GLY A 231 -14.36 2.64 12.95
CA GLY A 231 -15.76 3.00 13.16
C GLY A 231 -16.14 3.05 14.63
N ASP A 232 -17.43 3.24 14.89
CA ASP A 232 -18.04 3.18 16.23
C ASP A 232 -18.64 1.80 16.47
#